data_a03529345b3a98392c39e74d823d921a
#
_entry.id   a03529345b3a98392c39e74d823d921a
#
_cell.length_a   1.000
_cell.length_b   1.000
_cell.length_c   1.000
_cell.angle_alpha   90.00
_cell.angle_beta   90.00
_cell.angle_gamma   90.00
#
_symmetry.space_group_name_H-M   'P 1'
#
loop_
_entity.id
_entity.type
_entity.pdbx_description
1 polymer ?
#
loop_
_entity_poly.entity_id
_entity_poly.type
_entity_poly.pdbx_seq_one_letter_code
_entity_poly.pdbx_strand_id
1 'polypeptide(L)'
;MYKVGFYLKNGKSDIIEYLDKLKIKSEKSKEARVIRNKILSYIKSLELYGTRVGEPIVKHIEDDIWKLRPLNNRIFFFYFKDNKFILLHYFVKKTNKTPKKGIEEAKNRMNDFIARSDKNVK
;
A
#
# COMPACT_ATOMS: atom_id res chain seq x y z
N MET A 1 1.74 -16.69 -7.75
CA MET A 1 2.15 -15.78 -6.67
C MET A 1 2.45 -14.41 -7.25
N TYR A 2 2.05 -13.36 -6.54
CA TYR A 2 2.25 -12.00 -7.02
C TYR A 2 3.48 -11.38 -6.37
N LYS A 3 4.04 -10.37 -7.02
CA LYS A 3 5.12 -9.56 -6.46
C LYS A 3 4.53 -8.24 -5.96
N VAL A 4 5.05 -7.73 -4.86
CA VAL A 4 4.63 -6.45 -4.31
C VAL A 4 5.81 -5.49 -4.30
N GLY A 5 5.66 -4.39 -4.99
CA GLY A 5 6.65 -3.33 -5.03
C GLY A 5 6.11 -2.07 -4.36
N PHE A 6 6.96 -1.07 -4.25
CA PHE A 6 6.63 0.19 -3.58
C PHE A 6 6.92 1.37 -4.48
N TYR A 7 6.02 2.34 -4.50
CA TYR A 7 6.26 3.59 -5.18
C TYR A 7 7.35 4.37 -4.44
N LEU A 8 8.32 4.88 -5.19
CA LEU A 8 9.41 5.67 -4.62
C LEU A 8 9.30 7.12 -5.09
N LYS A 9 9.38 8.05 -4.14
CA LYS A 9 9.47 9.47 -4.41
C LYS A 9 10.83 9.93 -3.91
N ASN A 10 11.65 10.45 -4.82
CA ASN A 10 13.03 10.82 -4.51
C ASN A 10 13.82 9.65 -3.89
N GLY A 11 13.58 8.45 -4.43
CA GLY A 11 14.25 7.23 -3.96
C GLY A 11 13.76 6.66 -2.65
N LYS A 12 12.67 7.19 -2.10
CA LYS A 12 12.14 6.77 -0.80
C LYS A 12 10.68 6.39 -0.87
N SER A 13 10.29 5.36 -0.11
CA SER A 13 8.91 4.95 0.08
C SER A 13 8.43 5.40 1.44
N ASP A 14 7.32 6.16 1.49
CA ASP A 14 6.73 6.56 2.76
C ASP A 14 6.17 5.36 3.53
N ILE A 15 5.72 4.32 2.82
CA ILE A 15 5.22 3.10 3.44
C ILE A 15 6.36 2.34 4.12
N ILE A 16 7.50 2.19 3.45
CA ILE A 16 8.66 1.53 4.05
C ILE A 16 9.16 2.31 5.25
N GLU A 17 9.22 3.65 5.14
CA GLU A 17 9.63 4.49 6.27
C GLU A 17 8.70 4.33 7.46
N TYR A 18 7.38 4.24 7.21
CA TYR A 18 6.40 4.01 8.27
C TYR A 18 6.61 2.66 8.93
N LEU A 19 6.83 1.60 8.15
CA LEU A 19 7.10 0.26 8.67
C LEU A 19 8.37 0.24 9.52
N ASP A 20 9.40 0.96 9.10
CA ASP A 20 10.65 1.06 9.85
C ASP A 20 10.45 1.78 11.19
N LYS A 21 9.66 2.85 11.20
CA LYS A 21 9.31 3.56 12.45
C LYS A 21 8.54 2.66 13.39
N LEU A 22 7.60 1.88 12.86
CA LEU A 22 6.84 0.93 13.67
C LEU A 22 7.76 -0.15 14.25
N LYS A 23 8.75 -0.60 13.49
CA LYS A 23 9.70 -1.60 13.94
C LYS A 23 10.50 -1.08 15.15
N ILE A 24 10.97 0.16 15.08
CA ILE A 24 11.70 0.77 16.18
C ILE A 24 10.80 0.90 17.40
N LYS A 25 9.57 1.41 17.22
CA LYS A 25 8.61 1.55 18.32
C LYS A 25 8.23 0.21 18.94
N SER A 26 8.23 -0.86 18.13
CA SER A 26 7.78 -2.19 18.58
C SER A 26 8.66 -2.76 19.70
N GLU A 27 9.88 -2.23 19.88
CA GLU A 27 10.75 -2.65 20.96
C GLU A 27 10.14 -2.32 22.33
N LYS A 28 9.34 -1.23 22.42
CA LYS A 28 8.74 -0.77 23.67
C LYS A 28 7.21 -0.68 23.61
N SER A 29 6.61 -0.87 22.44
CA SER A 29 5.17 -0.71 22.25
C SER A 29 4.58 -1.97 21.62
N LYS A 30 3.73 -2.64 22.39
CA LYS A 30 2.96 -3.79 21.88
C LYS A 30 2.04 -3.37 20.75
N GLU A 31 1.43 -2.19 20.87
CA GLU A 31 0.53 -1.66 19.82
C GLU A 31 1.26 -1.50 18.49
N ALA A 32 2.45 -0.91 18.51
CA ALA A 32 3.24 -0.75 17.29
C ALA A 32 3.58 -2.08 16.65
N ARG A 33 3.90 -3.08 17.48
CA ARG A 33 4.19 -4.44 17.01
C ARG A 33 2.98 -5.07 16.33
N VAL A 34 1.80 -4.94 16.94
CA VAL A 34 0.56 -5.49 16.40
C VAL A 34 0.23 -4.83 15.07
N ILE A 35 0.35 -3.51 14.98
CA ILE A 35 0.07 -2.77 13.73
C ILE A 35 1.01 -3.22 12.62
N ARG A 36 2.31 -3.27 12.89
CA ARG A 36 3.30 -3.68 11.89
C ARG A 36 3.04 -5.11 11.39
N ASN A 37 2.81 -6.02 12.32
CA ASN A 37 2.55 -7.41 11.96
C ASN A 37 1.29 -7.54 11.11
N LYS A 38 0.26 -6.76 11.40
CA LYS A 38 -0.98 -6.78 10.64
C LYS A 38 -0.76 -6.26 9.21
N ILE A 39 -0.01 -5.17 9.07
CA ILE A 39 0.33 -4.63 7.75
C ILE A 39 1.09 -5.67 6.93
N LEU A 40 2.12 -6.28 7.52
CA LEU A 40 2.92 -7.29 6.83
C LEU A 40 2.09 -8.51 6.44
N SER A 41 1.18 -8.92 7.32
CA SER A 41 0.26 -10.03 7.06
C SER A 41 -0.65 -9.74 5.85
N TYR A 42 -1.18 -8.52 5.76
CA TYR A 42 -2.05 -8.13 4.65
C TYR A 42 -1.28 -8.05 3.34
N ILE A 43 -0.05 -7.53 3.38
CA ILE A 43 0.82 -7.54 2.20
C ILE A 43 1.09 -8.98 1.75
N LYS A 44 1.33 -9.87 2.69
CA LYS A 44 1.55 -11.28 2.40
C LYS A 44 0.32 -11.92 1.75
N SER A 45 -0.87 -11.58 2.23
CA SER A 45 -2.12 -12.06 1.63
C SER A 45 -2.26 -11.58 0.19
N LEU A 46 -1.87 -10.34 -0.08
CA LEU A 46 -1.87 -9.80 -1.44
C LEU A 46 -0.89 -10.56 -2.34
N GLU A 47 0.29 -10.89 -1.84
CA GLU A 47 1.26 -11.69 -2.57
C GLU A 47 0.74 -13.08 -2.91
N LEU A 48 0.04 -13.71 -1.98
CA LEU A 48 -0.44 -15.08 -2.14
C LEU A 48 -1.69 -15.16 -3.03
N TYR A 49 -2.62 -14.26 -2.84
CA TYR A 49 -3.97 -14.38 -3.42
C TYR A 49 -4.39 -13.24 -4.33
N GLY A 50 -3.62 -12.15 -4.38
CA GLY A 50 -4.03 -10.97 -5.13
C GLY A 50 -5.30 -10.37 -4.55
N THR A 51 -6.05 -9.66 -5.38
CA THR A 51 -7.30 -9.02 -4.96
C THR A 51 -8.43 -10.02 -4.72
N ARG A 52 -8.24 -11.28 -5.09
CA ARG A 52 -9.22 -12.33 -4.79
C ARG A 52 -9.39 -12.58 -3.30
N VAL A 53 -8.42 -12.15 -2.48
CA VAL A 53 -8.54 -12.30 -1.04
C VAL A 53 -9.79 -11.59 -0.48
N GLY A 54 -10.23 -10.53 -1.17
CA GLY A 54 -11.48 -9.84 -0.83
C GLY A 54 -11.48 -9.09 0.48
N GLU A 55 -12.65 -8.58 0.85
CA GLU A 55 -12.82 -7.89 2.12
C GLU A 55 -12.77 -8.88 3.28
N PRO A 56 -12.27 -8.46 4.45
CA PRO A 56 -11.90 -7.10 4.81
C PRO A 56 -10.47 -6.70 4.44
N ILE A 57 -9.70 -7.56 3.80
CA ILE A 57 -8.27 -7.34 3.57
C ILE A 57 -8.05 -6.27 2.48
N VAL A 58 -8.76 -6.40 1.35
CA VAL A 58 -8.67 -5.44 0.25
C VAL A 58 -10.04 -4.89 -0.09
N LYS A 59 -10.07 -3.70 -0.66
CA LYS A 59 -11.30 -3.11 -1.19
C LYS A 59 -10.97 -2.25 -2.41
N HIS A 60 -11.77 -2.41 -3.47
CA HIS A 60 -11.69 -1.55 -4.64
C HIS A 60 -12.23 -0.16 -4.31
N ILE A 61 -11.53 0.89 -4.75
CA ILE A 61 -11.94 2.27 -4.50
C ILE A 61 -12.57 2.87 -5.73
N GLU A 62 -11.77 3.12 -6.75
CA GLU A 62 -12.23 3.64 -8.04
C GLU A 62 -11.14 3.44 -9.09
N ASP A 63 -11.54 3.33 -10.36
CA ASP A 63 -10.61 3.08 -11.46
C ASP A 63 -9.72 1.87 -11.13
N ASP A 64 -8.41 2.03 -11.21
CA ASP A 64 -7.46 0.95 -10.92
C ASP A 64 -6.94 0.97 -9.49
N ILE A 65 -7.49 1.84 -8.65
CA ILE A 65 -7.02 2.04 -7.27
C ILE A 65 -7.78 1.15 -6.31
N TRP A 66 -7.02 0.42 -5.51
CA TRP A 66 -7.48 -0.45 -4.42
C TRP A 66 -6.85 -0.01 -3.12
N LYS A 67 -7.33 -0.52 -2.01
CA LYS A 67 -6.68 -0.31 -0.71
C LYS A 67 -6.60 -1.60 0.10
N LEU A 68 -5.50 -1.74 0.83
CA LEU A 68 -5.37 -2.70 1.93
C LEU A 68 -5.90 -2.02 3.20
N ARG A 69 -6.51 -2.80 4.08
CA ARG A 69 -7.22 -2.26 5.24
C ARG A 69 -6.76 -2.86 6.58
N PRO A 70 -5.45 -2.87 6.89
CA PRO A 70 -4.99 -3.45 8.16
C PRO A 70 -5.27 -2.51 9.33
N LEU A 71 -6.23 -2.89 10.17
CA LEU A 71 -6.66 -2.08 11.33
C LEU A 71 -7.13 -0.70 10.88
N ASN A 72 -6.58 0.37 11.44
CA ASN A 72 -6.91 1.74 11.05
C ASN A 72 -6.02 2.30 9.95
N ASN A 73 -5.18 1.46 9.37
CA ASN A 73 -4.30 1.89 8.28
C ASN A 73 -4.95 1.61 6.94
N ARG A 74 -4.71 2.47 5.99
CA ARG A 74 -5.18 2.29 4.63
C ARG A 74 -4.00 2.47 3.70
N ILE A 75 -3.73 1.45 2.88
CA ILE A 75 -2.60 1.47 1.95
C ILE A 75 -3.16 1.34 0.55
N PHE A 76 -3.02 2.39 -0.24
CA PHE A 76 -3.46 2.39 -1.63
C PHE A 76 -2.48 1.62 -2.49
N PHE A 77 -3.01 0.84 -3.44
CA PHE A 77 -2.19 0.09 -4.38
C PHE A 77 -2.92 -0.07 -5.70
N PHE A 78 -2.19 -0.51 -6.72
CA PHE A 78 -2.80 -0.89 -7.99
C PHE A 78 -2.04 -2.09 -8.58
N TYR A 79 -2.72 -2.78 -9.49
CA TYR A 79 -2.09 -3.85 -10.24
C TYR A 79 -1.38 -3.22 -11.45
N PHE A 80 -0.07 -3.38 -11.53
CA PHE A 80 0.71 -2.80 -12.62
C PHE A 80 0.70 -3.71 -13.86
N LYS A 81 1.48 -4.78 -13.83
CA LYS A 81 1.52 -5.80 -14.87
C LYS A 81 2.45 -6.92 -14.39
N ASP A 82 2.48 -8.05 -15.11
CA ASP A 82 3.39 -9.16 -14.84
C ASP A 82 3.29 -9.64 -13.40
N ASN A 83 2.05 -9.81 -12.90
CA ASN A 83 1.76 -10.27 -11.53
C ASN A 83 2.36 -9.38 -10.46
N LYS A 84 2.41 -8.06 -10.71
CA LYS A 84 3.00 -7.11 -9.78
C LYS A 84 1.99 -6.09 -9.30
N PHE A 85 1.89 -5.95 -7.98
CA PHE A 85 1.16 -4.88 -7.32
C PHE A 85 2.13 -3.83 -6.83
N ILE A 86 1.75 -2.57 -6.92
CA ILE A 86 2.58 -1.44 -6.44
C ILE A 86 1.83 -0.74 -5.33
N LEU A 87 2.43 -0.68 -4.15
CA LEU A 87 1.90 0.08 -3.02
C LEU A 87 2.29 1.54 -3.19
N LEU A 88 1.29 2.42 -3.17
CA LEU A 88 1.46 3.80 -3.60
C LEU A 88 1.60 4.79 -2.45
N HIS A 89 0.70 4.68 -1.46
CA HIS A 89 0.56 5.70 -0.43
C HIS A 89 -0.22 5.11 0.74
N TYR A 90 -0.06 5.67 1.93
CA TYR A 90 -0.83 5.22 3.08
C TYR A 90 -1.37 6.41 3.88
N PHE A 91 -2.38 6.13 4.69
CA PHE A 91 -2.82 7.06 5.72
C PHE A 91 -3.39 6.27 6.89
N VAL A 92 -3.44 6.91 8.05
CA VAL A 92 -4.08 6.34 9.25
C VAL A 92 -5.49 6.94 9.33
N LYS A 93 -6.48 6.04 9.33
CA LYS A 93 -7.88 6.45 9.30
C LYS A 93 -8.31 7.08 10.62
N LYS A 94 -8.89 8.27 10.53
CA LYS A 94 -9.44 8.99 11.69
C LYS A 94 -10.95 9.12 11.60
N THR A 95 -11.53 8.88 10.41
CA THR A 95 -12.97 8.98 10.16
C THR A 95 -13.42 7.77 9.33
N ASN A 96 -14.73 7.63 9.14
CA ASN A 96 -15.26 6.53 8.34
C ASN A 96 -15.12 6.72 6.83
N LYS A 97 -14.73 7.90 6.39
CA LYS A 97 -14.60 8.19 4.96
C LYS A 97 -13.15 8.15 4.51
N THR A 98 -12.91 7.60 3.30
CA THR A 98 -11.60 7.68 2.65
C THR A 98 -11.41 9.11 2.14
N PRO A 99 -10.34 9.82 2.57
CA PRO A 99 -10.12 11.21 2.12
C PRO A 99 -9.91 11.28 0.60
N LYS A 100 -10.58 12.23 -0.04
CA LYS A 100 -10.40 12.44 -1.48
C LYS A 100 -8.96 12.77 -1.84
N LYS A 101 -8.26 13.53 -0.98
CA LYS A 101 -6.85 13.85 -1.18
C LYS A 101 -5.98 12.59 -1.25
N GLY A 102 -6.28 11.60 -0.42
CA GLY A 102 -5.54 10.34 -0.44
C GLY A 102 -5.73 9.59 -1.76
N ILE A 103 -6.95 9.58 -2.26
CA ILE A 103 -7.25 8.94 -3.55
C ILE A 103 -6.55 9.67 -4.69
N GLU A 104 -6.59 11.00 -4.70
CA GLU A 104 -5.93 11.81 -5.73
C GLU A 104 -4.42 11.60 -5.69
N GLU A 105 -3.84 11.59 -4.50
CA GLU A 105 -2.40 11.33 -4.36
C GLU A 105 -2.04 9.95 -4.87
N ALA A 106 -2.86 8.94 -4.58
CA ALA A 106 -2.65 7.59 -5.08
C ALA A 106 -2.69 7.54 -6.60
N LYS A 107 -3.65 8.23 -7.21
CA LYS A 107 -3.76 8.30 -8.68
C LYS A 107 -2.56 9.00 -9.30
N ASN A 108 -2.11 10.10 -8.69
CA ASN A 108 -0.95 10.83 -9.18
C ASN A 108 0.32 9.97 -9.11
N ARG A 109 0.49 9.23 -8.02
CA ARG A 109 1.63 8.33 -7.86
C ARG A 109 1.56 7.16 -8.83
N MET A 110 0.38 6.61 -9.06
CA MET A 110 0.18 5.55 -10.04
C MET A 110 0.59 6.02 -11.43
N ASN A 111 0.11 7.19 -11.85
CA ASN A 111 0.42 7.74 -13.16
C ASN A 111 1.92 8.04 -13.30
N ASP A 112 2.55 8.56 -12.25
CA ASP A 112 3.98 8.81 -12.24
C ASP A 112 4.78 7.50 -12.33
N PHE A 113 4.34 6.47 -11.60
CA PHE A 113 4.99 5.16 -11.67
C PHE A 113 4.93 4.59 -13.09
N ILE A 114 3.76 4.64 -13.71
CA ILE A 114 3.56 4.13 -15.07
C ILE A 114 4.43 4.90 -16.05
N ALA A 115 4.45 6.22 -15.95
CA ALA A 115 5.24 7.07 -16.85
C ALA A 115 6.74 6.78 -16.74
N ARG A 116 7.24 6.60 -15.52
CA ARG A 116 8.66 6.28 -15.31
C ARG A 116 9.00 4.89 -15.85
N SER A 117 8.09 3.94 -15.68
CA SER A 117 8.29 2.58 -16.16
C SER A 117 8.36 2.53 -17.68
N ASP A 118 7.50 3.31 -18.35
CA ASP A 118 7.51 3.38 -19.81
C ASP A 118 8.81 3.98 -20.35
N LYS A 119 9.39 4.95 -19.63
CA LYS A 119 10.68 5.54 -20.02
C LYS A 119 11.84 4.57 -19.90
N ASN A 120 11.71 3.58 -19.01
CA ASN A 120 12.76 2.59 -18.77
C ASN A 120 12.63 1.37 -19.67
N VAL A 121 11.56 1.26 -20.41
CA VAL A 121 11.32 0.17 -21.38
C VAL A 121 11.74 0.65 -22.76
N LYS A 122 12.98 0.47 -23.05
CA LYS A 122 13.50 0.70 -24.40
C LYS A 122 14.20 -0.54 -24.91
#